data_8abf55e7bc9b0e9c44d040fc416b1e2f
#
_entry.id   8abf55e7bc9b0e9c44d040fc416b1e2f
#
_cell.length_a   1.000
_cell.length_b   1.000
_cell.length_c   1.000
_cell.angle_alpha   90.00
_cell.angle_beta   90.00
_cell.angle_gamma   90.00
#
_symmetry.space_group_name_H-M   'P 1'
#
loop_
_entity.id
_entity.type
_entity.pdbx_description
1 polymer ?
#
loop_
_entity_poly.entity_id
_entity_poly.type
_entity_poly.pdbx_seq_one_letter_code
_entity_poly.pdbx_strand_id
1 'polypeptide(L)'
;GAVFVFRAVRRELRISEQQQHFMIAITHELKTPISVAKLNLETLQKRKLDETQQQRLIQTTLQETNRLNALCNNMLLSSQMEAGGYPFTHEETNISELISKCVQDFITRYPQQKIETAIAPDIFINGDRLLLQILANNLIDNAIKYGPKELPVTVILTEENDKIILRVQDLGKGIAAEERDKIFNKFYRVGNAATKSAKGTGLGLYLAKKIAKQHNANIT
;
A
#
# COMPACT_ATOMS: atom_id res chain seq x y z
N GLY A 1 17.26 25.04 -28.52
CA GLY A 1 16.21 24.27 -29.24
C GLY A 1 16.36 22.77 -29.07
N ALA A 2 17.36 22.12 -29.72
CA ALA A 2 17.45 20.63 -29.79
C ALA A 2 17.56 19.92 -28.45
N VAL A 3 18.30 20.44 -27.48
CA VAL A 3 18.45 19.84 -26.13
C VAL A 3 17.12 19.81 -25.36
N PHE A 4 16.30 20.84 -25.51
CA PHE A 4 14.98 20.92 -24.89
C PHE A 4 14.01 19.86 -25.47
N VAL A 5 13.97 19.77 -26.80
CA VAL A 5 13.14 18.77 -27.51
C VAL A 5 13.59 17.36 -27.13
N PHE A 6 14.90 17.11 -27.11
CA PHE A 6 15.43 15.78 -26.70
C PHE A 6 15.07 15.40 -25.27
N ARG A 7 15.14 16.36 -24.33
CA ARG A 7 14.70 16.14 -22.93
C ARG A 7 13.20 15.89 -22.82
N ALA A 8 12.38 16.62 -23.58
CA ALA A 8 10.93 16.44 -23.61
C ALA A 8 10.56 15.05 -24.14
N VAL A 9 11.14 14.64 -25.29
CA VAL A 9 10.92 13.33 -25.88
C VAL A 9 11.37 12.19 -24.94
N ARG A 10 12.56 12.31 -24.33
CA ARG A 10 13.01 11.32 -23.34
C ARG A 10 12.08 11.23 -22.12
N ARG A 11 11.52 12.35 -21.66
CA ARG A 11 10.55 12.36 -20.58
C ARG A 11 9.27 11.64 -20.98
N GLU A 12 8.77 11.87 -22.17
CA GLU A 12 7.55 11.27 -22.70
C GLU A 12 7.71 9.77 -22.89
N LEU A 13 8.83 9.33 -23.45
CA LEU A 13 9.16 7.91 -23.56
C LEU A 13 9.22 7.21 -22.19
N ARG A 14 9.84 7.83 -21.18
CA ARG A 14 9.87 7.27 -19.82
C ARG A 14 8.47 7.15 -19.21
N ILE A 15 7.61 8.14 -19.41
CA ILE A 15 6.23 8.10 -18.92
C ILE A 15 5.47 6.97 -19.61
N SER A 16 5.62 6.84 -20.92
CA SER A 16 5.00 5.76 -21.70
C SER A 16 5.47 4.36 -21.23
N GLU A 17 6.78 4.18 -21.06
CA GLU A 17 7.35 2.92 -20.53
C GLU A 17 6.83 2.61 -19.10
N GLN A 18 6.74 3.62 -18.24
CA GLN A 18 6.20 3.45 -16.89
C GLN A 18 4.72 3.06 -16.92
N GLN A 19 3.92 3.66 -17.79
CA GLN A 19 2.51 3.30 -17.98
C GLN A 19 2.37 1.87 -18.50
N GLN A 20 3.18 1.46 -19.45
CA GLN A 20 3.16 0.10 -19.99
C GLN A 20 3.55 -0.93 -18.92
N HIS A 21 4.60 -0.68 -18.16
CA HIS A 21 5.01 -1.53 -17.05
C HIS A 21 3.92 -1.60 -15.96
N PHE A 22 3.24 -0.50 -15.69
CA PHE A 22 2.11 -0.47 -14.77
C PHE A 22 0.95 -1.35 -15.27
N MET A 23 0.56 -1.22 -16.54
CA MET A 23 -0.53 -2.05 -17.11
C MET A 23 -0.22 -3.54 -17.00
N ILE A 24 1.02 -3.93 -17.26
CA ILE A 24 1.48 -5.32 -17.09
C ILE A 24 1.40 -5.73 -15.61
N ALA A 25 1.93 -4.89 -14.70
CA ALA A 25 1.95 -5.18 -13.27
C ALA A 25 0.52 -5.29 -12.71
N ILE A 26 -0.38 -4.38 -13.08
CA ILE A 26 -1.76 -4.38 -12.59
C ILE A 26 -2.52 -5.60 -13.10
N THR A 27 -2.32 -5.96 -14.38
CA THR A 27 -2.93 -7.16 -14.94
C THR A 27 -2.51 -8.41 -14.16
N HIS A 28 -1.23 -8.52 -13.80
CA HIS A 28 -0.72 -9.60 -12.97
C HIS A 28 -1.28 -9.57 -11.53
N GLU A 29 -1.32 -8.39 -10.92
CA GLU A 29 -1.84 -8.22 -9.54
C GLU A 29 -3.36 -8.45 -9.45
N LEU A 30 -4.11 -8.23 -10.53
CA LEU A 30 -5.54 -8.57 -10.62
C LEU A 30 -5.75 -10.06 -10.92
N LYS A 31 -4.97 -10.62 -11.84
CA LYS A 31 -5.16 -12.01 -12.29
C LYS A 31 -4.94 -13.04 -11.17
N THR A 32 -3.93 -12.81 -10.32
CA THR A 32 -3.58 -13.75 -9.24
C THR A 32 -4.73 -13.97 -8.26
N PRO A 33 -5.28 -12.93 -7.58
CA PRO A 33 -6.38 -13.11 -6.64
C PRO A 33 -7.66 -13.63 -7.30
N ILE A 34 -7.95 -13.22 -8.54
CA ILE A 34 -9.08 -13.75 -9.30
C ILE A 34 -8.91 -15.25 -9.53
N SER A 35 -7.71 -15.70 -9.92
CA SER A 35 -7.44 -17.12 -10.17
C SER A 35 -7.52 -17.95 -8.90
N VAL A 36 -7.03 -17.42 -7.75
CA VAL A 36 -7.12 -18.11 -6.46
C VAL A 36 -8.58 -18.21 -6.00
N ALA A 37 -9.33 -17.10 -6.07
CA ALA A 37 -10.75 -17.09 -5.71
C ALA A 37 -11.55 -18.08 -6.56
N LYS A 38 -11.32 -18.07 -7.88
CA LYS A 38 -11.96 -19.00 -8.82
C LYS A 38 -11.64 -20.46 -8.48
N LEU A 39 -10.36 -20.79 -8.27
CA LEU A 39 -9.91 -22.14 -7.92
C LEU A 39 -10.56 -22.63 -6.62
N ASN A 40 -10.60 -21.77 -5.60
CA ASN A 40 -11.22 -22.12 -4.33
C ASN A 40 -12.72 -22.39 -4.47
N LEU A 41 -13.45 -21.55 -5.22
CA LEU A 41 -14.87 -21.73 -5.48
C LEU A 41 -15.15 -23.00 -6.31
N GLU A 42 -14.34 -23.27 -7.35
CA GLU A 42 -14.45 -24.50 -8.14
C GLU A 42 -14.15 -25.75 -7.29
N THR A 43 -13.21 -25.65 -6.34
CA THR A 43 -12.88 -26.74 -5.43
C THR A 43 -14.05 -27.01 -4.46
N LEU A 44 -14.64 -25.95 -3.89
CA LEU A 44 -15.84 -26.05 -3.03
C LEU A 44 -17.02 -26.67 -3.78
N GLN A 45 -17.18 -26.36 -5.07
CA GLN A 45 -18.27 -26.87 -5.88
C GLN A 45 -18.08 -28.34 -6.26
N LYS A 46 -16.84 -28.77 -6.56
CA LYS A 46 -16.56 -30.07 -7.19
C LYS A 46 -16.14 -31.15 -6.18
N ARG A 47 -15.73 -30.78 -4.97
CA ARG A 47 -15.19 -31.72 -3.97
C ARG A 47 -16.03 -31.75 -2.72
N LYS A 48 -16.20 -32.94 -2.16
CA LYS A 48 -16.69 -33.08 -0.78
C LYS A 48 -15.53 -32.82 0.16
N LEU A 49 -15.61 -31.72 0.87
CA LEU A 49 -14.61 -31.26 1.82
C LEU A 49 -15.19 -31.29 3.23
N ASP A 50 -14.34 -31.48 4.24
CA ASP A 50 -14.74 -31.30 5.62
C ASP A 50 -14.98 -29.79 5.92
N GLU A 51 -15.65 -29.52 7.03
CA GLU A 51 -16.04 -28.16 7.40
C GLU A 51 -14.83 -27.22 7.56
N THR A 52 -13.73 -27.71 8.12
CA THR A 52 -12.49 -26.95 8.33
C THR A 52 -11.87 -26.55 6.99
N GLN A 53 -11.83 -27.47 6.03
CA GLN A 53 -11.32 -27.21 4.68
C GLN A 53 -12.23 -26.22 3.93
N GLN A 54 -13.55 -26.34 4.05
CA GLN A 54 -14.50 -25.39 3.46
C GLN A 54 -14.30 -23.99 4.02
N GLN A 55 -14.24 -23.84 5.34
CA GLN A 55 -14.02 -22.56 6.01
C GLN A 55 -12.70 -21.92 5.58
N ARG A 56 -11.63 -22.71 5.49
CA ARG A 56 -10.33 -22.20 5.01
C ARG A 56 -10.39 -21.64 3.59
N LEU A 57 -11.05 -22.34 2.66
CA LEU A 57 -11.20 -21.89 1.27
C LEU A 57 -12.07 -20.64 1.18
N ILE A 58 -13.16 -20.55 1.95
CA ILE A 58 -14.02 -19.38 2.02
C ILE A 58 -13.23 -18.19 2.54
N GLN A 59 -12.49 -18.34 3.64
CA GLN A 59 -11.68 -17.27 4.21
C GLN A 59 -10.60 -16.78 3.25
N THR A 60 -9.90 -17.70 2.58
CA THR A 60 -8.90 -17.32 1.58
C THR A 60 -9.54 -16.56 0.41
N THR A 61 -10.73 -16.97 -0.02
CA THR A 61 -11.46 -16.28 -1.10
C THR A 61 -11.87 -14.88 -0.71
N LEU A 62 -12.36 -14.69 0.53
CA LEU A 62 -12.69 -13.38 1.07
C LEU A 62 -11.46 -12.47 1.18
N GLN A 63 -10.33 -13.01 1.62
CA GLN A 63 -9.07 -12.26 1.69
C GLN A 63 -8.61 -11.77 0.31
N GLU A 64 -8.65 -12.63 -0.70
CA GLU A 64 -8.26 -12.25 -2.07
C GLU A 64 -9.26 -11.24 -2.68
N THR A 65 -10.55 -11.36 -2.39
CA THR A 65 -11.56 -10.39 -2.83
C THR A 65 -11.35 -9.02 -2.18
N ASN A 66 -11.06 -8.98 -0.88
CA ASN A 66 -10.75 -7.74 -0.18
C ASN A 66 -9.46 -7.09 -0.71
N ARG A 67 -8.46 -7.90 -1.07
CA ARG A 67 -7.24 -7.41 -1.72
C ARG A 67 -7.51 -6.78 -3.09
N LEU A 68 -8.36 -7.41 -3.91
CA LEU A 68 -8.81 -6.85 -5.19
C LEU A 68 -9.50 -5.51 -5.00
N ASN A 69 -10.43 -5.43 -4.05
CA ASN A 69 -11.17 -4.21 -3.77
C ASN A 69 -10.23 -3.07 -3.32
N ALA A 70 -9.27 -3.35 -2.44
CA ALA A 70 -8.26 -2.37 -2.03
C ALA A 70 -7.41 -1.88 -3.21
N LEU A 71 -7.04 -2.79 -4.13
CA LEU A 71 -6.29 -2.43 -5.33
C LEU A 71 -7.09 -1.50 -6.26
N CYS A 72 -8.35 -1.83 -6.52
CA CYS A 72 -9.26 -1.01 -7.34
C CYS A 72 -9.47 0.37 -6.71
N ASN A 73 -9.70 0.42 -5.39
CA ASN A 73 -9.89 1.68 -4.67
C ASN A 73 -8.63 2.56 -4.70
N ASN A 74 -7.45 2.00 -4.56
CA ASN A 74 -6.19 2.73 -4.69
C ASN A 74 -5.99 3.31 -6.10
N MET A 75 -6.40 2.59 -7.14
CA MET A 75 -6.34 3.08 -8.52
C MET A 75 -7.32 4.24 -8.74
N LEU A 76 -8.57 4.08 -8.30
CA LEU A 76 -9.60 5.09 -8.41
C LEU A 76 -9.20 6.35 -7.65
N LEU A 77 -8.73 6.20 -6.41
CA LEU A 77 -8.25 7.30 -5.59
C LEU A 77 -7.06 8.03 -6.25
N SER A 78 -6.08 7.28 -6.78
CA SER A 78 -4.95 7.87 -7.51
C SER A 78 -5.42 8.74 -8.68
N SER A 79 -6.40 8.26 -9.44
CA SER A 79 -6.98 8.98 -10.57
C SER A 79 -7.73 10.24 -10.13
N GLN A 80 -8.57 10.13 -9.09
CA GLN A 80 -9.34 11.26 -8.56
C GLN A 80 -8.42 12.35 -7.98
N MET A 81 -7.39 11.97 -7.22
CA MET A 81 -6.42 12.92 -6.66
C MET A 81 -5.59 13.63 -7.74
N GLU A 82 -5.32 12.98 -8.86
CA GLU A 82 -4.61 13.60 -10.00
C GLU A 82 -5.48 14.59 -10.75
N ALA A 83 -6.75 14.24 -10.94
CA ALA A 83 -7.72 15.12 -11.58
C ALA A 83 -8.17 16.30 -10.70
N GLY A 84 -7.72 16.35 -9.42
CA GLY A 84 -8.19 17.34 -8.45
C GLY A 84 -9.67 17.16 -8.05
N GLY A 85 -10.24 15.98 -8.34
CA GLY A 85 -11.65 15.69 -8.12
C GLY A 85 -11.97 14.97 -6.80
N TYR A 86 -10.99 14.73 -5.94
CA TYR A 86 -11.25 14.12 -4.63
C TYR A 86 -11.78 15.18 -3.65
N PRO A 87 -12.99 15.01 -3.10
CA PRO A 87 -13.55 15.92 -2.09
C PRO A 87 -12.86 15.66 -0.75
N PHE A 88 -11.84 16.46 -0.43
CA PHE A 88 -11.10 16.34 0.82
C PHE A 88 -11.97 16.75 2.01
N THR A 89 -12.10 15.87 2.99
CA THR A 89 -12.87 16.13 4.21
C THR A 89 -11.91 16.56 5.34
N HIS A 90 -12.24 17.68 5.98
CA HIS A 90 -11.53 18.13 7.19
C HIS A 90 -12.38 17.78 8.39
N GLU A 91 -11.97 16.79 9.16
CA GLU A 91 -12.62 16.39 10.41
C GLU A 91 -11.57 16.16 11.49
N GLU A 92 -11.93 16.45 12.74
CA GLU A 92 -11.11 16.10 13.88
C GLU A 92 -11.08 14.57 14.01
N THR A 93 -9.90 13.99 13.84
CA THR A 93 -9.69 12.55 13.81
C THR A 93 -8.73 12.15 14.91
N ASN A 94 -9.14 11.20 15.77
CA ASN A 94 -8.23 10.53 16.69
C ASN A 94 -7.33 9.58 15.90
N ILE A 95 -6.09 10.06 15.61
CA ILE A 95 -5.13 9.29 14.82
C ILE A 95 -4.58 8.09 15.60
N SER A 96 -4.53 8.17 16.93
CA SER A 96 -4.10 7.06 17.79
C SER A 96 -5.02 5.85 17.64
N GLU A 97 -6.33 6.06 17.72
CA GLU A 97 -7.33 5.01 17.49
C GLU A 97 -7.31 4.49 16.05
N LEU A 98 -7.18 5.39 15.07
CA LEU A 98 -7.13 5.02 13.66
C LEU A 98 -5.95 4.09 13.38
N ILE A 99 -4.73 4.46 13.83
CA ILE A 99 -3.53 3.65 13.62
C ILE A 99 -3.63 2.32 14.37
N SER A 100 -4.13 2.34 15.62
CA SER A 100 -4.35 1.12 16.42
C SER A 100 -5.28 0.15 15.70
N LYS A 101 -6.37 0.65 15.12
CA LYS A 101 -7.30 -0.15 14.32
C LYS A 101 -6.64 -0.72 13.07
N CYS A 102 -5.89 0.08 12.32
CA CYS A 102 -5.14 -0.40 11.16
C CYS A 102 -4.19 -1.55 11.54
N VAL A 103 -3.42 -1.37 12.61
CA VAL A 103 -2.51 -2.40 13.09
C VAL A 103 -3.26 -3.69 13.47
N GLN A 104 -4.37 -3.59 14.19
CA GLN A 104 -5.18 -4.74 14.58
C GLN A 104 -5.72 -5.51 13.37
N ASP A 105 -6.15 -4.80 12.32
CA ASP A 105 -6.59 -5.39 11.05
C ASP A 105 -5.46 -6.18 10.38
N PHE A 106 -4.22 -5.67 10.43
CA PHE A 106 -3.04 -6.37 9.90
C PHE A 106 -2.64 -7.57 10.74
N ILE A 107 -2.67 -7.49 12.08
CA ILE A 107 -2.42 -8.64 12.98
C ILE A 107 -3.40 -9.77 12.66
N THR A 108 -4.67 -9.44 12.50
CA THR A 108 -5.71 -10.45 12.17
C THR A 108 -5.47 -11.06 10.78
N ARG A 109 -5.04 -10.26 9.80
CA ARG A 109 -4.78 -10.70 8.42
C ARG A 109 -3.50 -11.52 8.28
N TYR A 110 -2.48 -11.20 9.05
CA TYR A 110 -1.14 -11.81 9.00
C TYR A 110 -0.73 -12.36 10.38
N PRO A 111 -1.39 -13.40 10.89
CA PRO A 111 -1.19 -13.87 12.27
C PRO A 111 0.22 -14.41 12.54
N GLN A 112 0.99 -14.70 11.49
CA GLN A 112 2.39 -15.16 11.62
C GLN A 112 3.40 -14.01 11.57
N GLN A 113 2.96 -12.79 11.21
CA GLN A 113 3.84 -11.63 11.18
C GLN A 113 3.79 -10.92 12.53
N LYS A 114 4.91 -10.84 13.20
CA LYS A 114 5.02 -10.07 14.45
C LYS A 114 4.93 -8.57 14.14
N ILE A 115 3.97 -7.88 14.76
CA ILE A 115 3.85 -6.41 14.69
C ILE A 115 3.96 -5.88 16.11
N GLU A 116 4.93 -5.02 16.34
CA GLU A 116 5.16 -4.33 17.60
C GLU A 116 4.65 -2.89 17.49
N THR A 117 4.06 -2.37 18.56
CA THR A 117 3.46 -1.03 18.57
C THR A 117 3.91 -0.19 19.73
N ALA A 118 4.14 1.10 19.47
CA ALA A 118 4.28 2.13 20.48
C ALA A 118 3.46 3.35 20.04
N ILE A 119 2.16 3.31 20.32
CA ILE A 119 1.19 4.33 19.89
C ILE A 119 0.83 5.16 21.09
N ALA A 120 1.22 6.44 21.11
CA ALA A 120 0.82 7.40 22.11
C ALA A 120 -0.71 7.62 22.02
N PRO A 121 -1.43 7.63 23.16
CA PRO A 121 -2.87 7.81 23.18
C PRO A 121 -3.28 9.26 22.86
N ASP A 122 -4.54 9.44 22.50
CA ASP A 122 -5.23 10.73 22.43
C ASP A 122 -4.55 11.82 21.57
N ILE A 123 -3.90 11.39 20.47
CA ILE A 123 -3.40 12.31 19.46
C ILE A 123 -4.50 12.58 18.45
N PHE A 124 -4.83 13.86 18.25
CA PHE A 124 -5.86 14.31 17.30
C PHE A 124 -5.24 15.12 16.17
N ILE A 125 -5.76 14.95 14.96
CA ILE A 125 -5.39 15.75 13.80
C ILE A 125 -6.64 16.17 13.04
N ASN A 126 -6.58 17.32 12.38
CA ASN A 126 -7.62 17.73 11.44
C ASN A 126 -7.28 17.19 10.04
N GLY A 127 -8.06 16.24 9.55
CA GLY A 127 -7.76 15.60 8.28
C GLY A 127 -8.84 14.65 7.79
N ASP A 128 -8.61 14.07 6.64
CA ASP A 128 -9.51 13.08 6.04
C ASP A 128 -9.20 11.69 6.59
N ARG A 129 -10.11 11.19 7.42
CA ARG A 129 -9.97 9.89 8.10
C ARG A 129 -9.71 8.74 7.13
N LEU A 130 -10.41 8.73 5.98
CA LEU A 130 -10.25 7.65 4.98
C LEU A 130 -8.86 7.71 4.34
N LEU A 131 -8.41 8.90 3.95
CA LEU A 131 -7.08 9.07 3.37
C LEU A 131 -5.96 8.71 4.36
N LEU A 132 -6.10 9.12 5.62
CA LEU A 132 -5.14 8.77 6.68
C LEU A 132 -5.08 7.26 6.91
N GLN A 133 -6.23 6.57 6.88
CA GLN A 133 -6.27 5.11 6.95
C GLN A 133 -5.57 4.46 5.75
N ILE A 134 -5.79 4.97 4.55
CA ILE A 134 -5.14 4.49 3.32
C ILE A 134 -3.62 4.70 3.40
N LEU A 135 -3.17 5.85 3.90
CA LEU A 135 -1.75 6.14 4.12
C LEU A 135 -1.12 5.11 5.06
N ALA A 136 -1.72 4.94 6.25
CA ALA A 136 -1.23 3.99 7.25
C ALA A 136 -1.18 2.57 6.70
N ASN A 137 -2.25 2.13 6.05
CA ASN A 137 -2.33 0.80 5.45
C ASN A 137 -1.25 0.58 4.38
N ASN A 138 -0.97 1.59 3.53
CA ASN A 138 0.09 1.47 2.53
C ASN A 138 1.48 1.36 3.14
N LEU A 139 1.75 2.08 4.24
CA LEU A 139 3.04 1.99 4.95
C LEU A 139 3.21 0.63 5.64
N ILE A 140 2.19 0.16 6.37
CA ILE A 140 2.23 -1.12 7.08
C ILE A 140 2.33 -2.29 6.09
N ASP A 141 1.53 -2.28 5.02
CA ASP A 141 1.57 -3.32 3.98
C ASP A 141 2.96 -3.39 3.31
N ASN A 142 3.58 -2.25 3.05
CA ASN A 142 4.94 -2.19 2.52
C ASN A 142 5.96 -2.79 3.49
N ALA A 143 5.90 -2.45 4.78
CA ALA A 143 6.81 -2.98 5.79
C ALA A 143 6.69 -4.51 5.92
N ILE A 144 5.46 -5.05 5.93
CA ILE A 144 5.21 -6.50 5.96
C ILE A 144 5.72 -7.18 4.68
N LYS A 145 5.58 -6.53 3.55
CA LYS A 145 5.90 -7.10 2.24
C LYS A 145 7.38 -7.14 1.94
N TYR A 146 8.13 -6.15 2.39
CA TYR A 146 9.56 -6.00 2.10
C TYR A 146 10.45 -6.34 3.29
N GLY A 147 9.90 -6.36 4.50
CA GLY A 147 10.56 -6.85 5.70
C GLY A 147 10.73 -8.37 5.71
N PRO A 148 11.71 -8.89 6.46
CA PRO A 148 11.86 -10.32 6.73
C PRO A 148 10.67 -10.84 7.55
N LYS A 149 10.15 -12.00 7.20
CA LYS A 149 8.96 -12.58 7.87
C LYS A 149 9.21 -12.95 9.33
N GLU A 150 10.45 -13.24 9.66
CA GLU A 150 10.90 -13.68 10.99
C GLU A 150 11.11 -12.51 11.96
N LEU A 151 11.23 -11.29 11.43
CA LEU A 151 11.51 -10.09 12.21
C LEU A 151 10.25 -9.22 12.35
N PRO A 152 10.13 -8.47 13.46
CA PRO A 152 8.96 -7.63 13.68
C PRO A 152 8.90 -6.43 12.73
N VAL A 153 7.69 -6.02 12.39
CA VAL A 153 7.39 -4.68 11.90
C VAL A 153 7.02 -3.83 13.09
N THR A 154 7.63 -2.65 13.24
CA THR A 154 7.35 -1.75 14.36
C THR A 154 6.56 -0.54 13.87
N VAL A 155 5.44 -0.23 14.54
CA VAL A 155 4.60 0.94 14.27
C VAL A 155 4.63 1.85 15.48
N ILE A 156 5.12 3.07 15.29
CA ILE A 156 5.29 4.07 16.34
C ILE A 156 4.49 5.32 15.97
N LEU A 157 3.70 5.82 16.90
CA LEU A 157 3.04 7.12 16.79
C LEU A 157 3.41 7.95 18.02
N THR A 158 4.05 9.09 17.81
CA THR A 158 4.49 10.00 18.86
C THR A 158 4.15 11.44 18.50
N GLU A 159 4.11 12.28 19.51
CA GLU A 159 4.09 13.74 19.36
C GLU A 159 5.39 14.30 19.92
N GLU A 160 6.17 14.96 19.08
CA GLU A 160 7.49 15.51 19.42
C GLU A 160 7.62 16.92 18.83
N ASN A 161 7.89 17.91 19.68
CA ASN A 161 8.07 19.32 19.26
C ASN A 161 6.93 19.84 18.38
N ASP A 162 5.69 19.66 18.82
CA ASP A 162 4.45 20.05 18.11
C ASP A 162 4.29 19.36 16.73
N LYS A 163 4.96 18.24 16.54
CA LYS A 163 4.82 17.43 15.33
C LYS A 163 4.36 16.02 15.67
N ILE A 164 3.37 15.56 14.94
CA ILE A 164 2.91 14.18 15.01
C ILE A 164 3.74 13.36 14.05
N ILE A 165 4.36 12.30 14.56
CA ILE A 165 5.27 11.42 13.81
C ILE A 165 4.68 10.01 13.80
N LEU A 166 4.30 9.54 12.63
CA LEU A 166 4.00 8.13 12.37
C LEU A 166 5.23 7.49 11.75
N ARG A 167 5.82 6.51 12.43
CA ARG A 167 6.95 5.72 11.94
C ARG A 167 6.53 4.27 11.77
N VAL A 168 6.76 3.72 10.59
CA VAL A 168 6.59 2.30 10.31
C VAL A 168 7.96 1.76 9.89
N GLN A 169 8.49 0.84 10.66
CA GLN A 169 9.85 0.33 10.50
C GLN A 169 9.82 -1.16 10.21
N ASP A 170 10.52 -1.54 9.15
CA ASP A 170 10.90 -2.92 8.87
C ASP A 170 12.42 -3.10 9.01
N LEU A 171 12.85 -4.34 9.11
CA LEU A 171 14.27 -4.72 9.19
C LEU A 171 14.73 -5.37 7.87
N GLY A 172 14.17 -4.93 6.75
CA GLY A 172 14.51 -5.39 5.42
C GLY A 172 15.85 -4.88 4.91
N LYS A 173 16.12 -5.14 3.64
CA LYS A 173 17.39 -4.75 2.97
C LYS A 173 17.58 -3.24 2.84
N GLY A 174 16.55 -2.45 3.22
CA GLY A 174 16.57 -1.01 3.03
C GLY A 174 16.45 -0.61 1.56
N ILE A 175 16.55 0.70 1.32
CA ILE A 175 16.42 1.31 0.00
C ILE A 175 17.71 2.09 -0.28
N ALA A 176 18.35 1.81 -1.43
CA ALA A 176 19.54 2.50 -1.87
C ALA A 176 19.26 4.02 -1.98
N ALA A 177 20.28 4.84 -1.67
CA ALA A 177 20.11 6.29 -1.61
C ALA A 177 19.55 6.87 -2.93
N GLU A 178 20.00 6.34 -4.07
CA GLU A 178 19.60 6.78 -5.41
C GLU A 178 18.14 6.43 -5.75
N GLU A 179 17.53 5.55 -4.96
CA GLU A 179 16.16 5.08 -5.16
C GLU A 179 15.13 5.76 -4.24
N ARG A 180 15.58 6.37 -3.14
CA ARG A 180 14.71 6.94 -2.09
C ARG A 180 13.70 7.95 -2.60
N ASP A 181 14.10 8.84 -3.50
CA ASP A 181 13.18 9.82 -4.11
C ASP A 181 12.27 9.18 -5.15
N LYS A 182 12.76 8.13 -5.83
CA LYS A 182 12.06 7.48 -6.93
C LYS A 182 10.94 6.57 -6.48
N ILE A 183 11.05 5.94 -5.29
CA ILE A 183 10.02 5.02 -4.77
C ILE A 183 8.67 5.69 -4.56
N PHE A 184 8.63 7.00 -4.43
CA PHE A 184 7.41 7.79 -4.34
C PHE A 184 6.83 8.21 -5.71
N ASN A 185 7.50 7.87 -6.81
CA ASN A 185 6.96 8.13 -8.14
C ASN A 185 5.90 7.08 -8.48
N LYS A 186 4.87 7.53 -9.18
CA LYS A 186 3.78 6.68 -9.63
C LYS A 186 4.32 5.51 -10.45
N PHE A 187 3.89 4.29 -10.09
CA PHE A 187 4.26 3.04 -10.77
C PHE A 187 5.73 2.64 -10.64
N TYR A 188 6.51 3.38 -9.86
CA TYR A 188 7.91 3.06 -9.69
C TYR A 188 8.10 1.85 -8.77
N ARG A 189 9.04 1.00 -9.15
CA ARG A 189 9.45 -0.19 -8.37
C ARG A 189 10.95 -0.38 -8.50
N VAL A 190 11.61 -0.65 -7.38
CA VAL A 190 13.05 -0.93 -7.35
C VAL A 190 13.35 -2.26 -8.08
N GLY A 191 14.39 -2.29 -8.91
CA GLY A 191 14.87 -3.46 -9.66
C GLY A 191 14.26 -3.61 -11.06
N ASN A 192 14.88 -4.46 -11.88
CA ASN A 192 14.44 -4.77 -13.25
C ASN A 192 13.22 -5.69 -13.26
N ALA A 193 12.46 -5.68 -14.36
CA ALA A 193 11.26 -6.50 -14.54
C ALA A 193 11.51 -8.00 -14.28
N ALA A 194 12.69 -8.51 -14.58
CA ALA A 194 13.09 -9.91 -14.39
C ALA A 194 13.45 -10.27 -12.93
N THR A 195 13.80 -9.29 -12.10
CA THR A 195 14.22 -9.50 -10.70
C THR A 195 13.15 -9.09 -9.67
N LYS A 196 11.97 -8.69 -10.12
CA LYS A 196 10.85 -8.22 -9.27
C LYS A 196 10.22 -9.39 -8.53
N SER A 197 10.87 -9.86 -7.46
CA SER A 197 10.35 -10.92 -6.60
C SER A 197 9.15 -10.49 -5.74
N ALA A 198 8.99 -9.20 -5.45
CA ALA A 198 7.89 -8.69 -4.64
C ALA A 198 6.70 -8.24 -5.50
N LYS A 199 5.50 -8.69 -5.13
CA LYS A 199 4.22 -8.31 -5.76
C LYS A 199 3.89 -6.84 -5.47
N GLY A 200 3.32 -6.09 -6.43
CA GLY A 200 2.82 -4.74 -6.20
C GLY A 200 2.77 -3.86 -7.43
N THR A 201 1.92 -2.83 -7.37
CA THR A 201 1.63 -1.91 -8.48
C THR A 201 2.51 -0.66 -8.53
N GLY A 202 3.26 -0.36 -7.46
CA GLY A 202 3.98 0.90 -7.32
C GLY A 202 3.07 2.11 -7.07
N LEU A 203 1.83 1.87 -6.59
CA LEU A 203 0.89 2.95 -6.23
C LEU A 203 0.90 3.30 -4.74
N GLY A 204 1.25 2.36 -3.85
CA GLY A 204 1.10 2.54 -2.40
C GLY A 204 1.88 3.73 -1.86
N LEU A 205 3.19 3.79 -2.07
CA LEU A 205 4.02 4.90 -1.60
C LEU A 205 3.72 6.22 -2.33
N TYR A 206 3.37 6.17 -3.62
CA TYR A 206 2.91 7.34 -4.34
C TYR A 206 1.66 7.96 -3.70
N LEU A 207 0.65 7.13 -3.39
CA LEU A 207 -0.56 7.57 -2.68
C LEU A 207 -0.23 8.09 -1.29
N ALA A 208 0.59 7.38 -0.53
CA ALA A 208 1.02 7.82 0.80
C ALA A 208 1.65 9.22 0.74
N LYS A 209 2.53 9.49 -0.24
CA LYS A 209 3.13 10.82 -0.43
C LYS A 209 2.11 11.89 -0.83
N LYS A 210 1.14 11.55 -1.69
CA LYS A 210 0.07 12.48 -2.09
C LYS A 210 -0.84 12.81 -0.90
N ILE A 211 -1.24 11.81 -0.12
CA ILE A 211 -2.07 11.98 1.06
C ILE A 211 -1.34 12.81 2.12
N ALA A 212 -0.08 12.49 2.42
CA ALA A 212 0.74 13.26 3.34
C ALA A 212 0.79 14.74 2.95
N LYS A 213 1.05 15.03 1.66
CA LYS A 213 1.08 16.40 1.15
C LYS A 213 -0.26 17.13 1.33
N GLN A 214 -1.40 16.48 1.15
CA GLN A 214 -2.73 17.07 1.38
C GLN A 214 -2.99 17.39 2.87
N HIS A 215 -2.33 16.66 3.76
CA HIS A 215 -2.38 16.90 5.22
C HIS A 215 -1.22 17.78 5.71
N ASN A 216 -0.54 18.52 4.83
CA ASN A 216 0.63 19.36 5.15
C ASN A 216 1.75 18.58 5.87
N ALA A 217 1.84 17.28 5.62
CA ALA A 217 2.85 16.39 6.19
C ALA A 217 3.90 16.00 5.15
N ASN A 218 5.06 15.57 5.64
CA ASN A 218 6.14 15.03 4.83
C ASN A 218 6.30 13.52 5.07
N ILE A 219 6.75 12.82 4.05
CA ILE A 219 7.12 11.41 4.13
C ILE A 219 8.56 11.26 3.64
N THR A 220 9.37 10.54 4.41
CA THR A 220 10.80 10.34 4.15
C THR A 220 11.14 8.86 4.11
#